data_83e5114ea8e0c84a081ddffdb7e57aa0
#
_entry.id   83e5114ea8e0c84a081ddffdb7e57aa0
#
_cell.length_a   1.000
_cell.length_b   1.000
_cell.length_c   1.000
_cell.angle_alpha   90.00
_cell.angle_beta   90.00
_cell.angle_gamma   90.00
#
_symmetry.space_group_name_H-M   'P 1'
#
loop_
_entity.id
_entity.type
_entity.pdbx_description
1 polymer ?
#
loop_
_entity_poly.entity_id
_entity_poly.type
_entity_poly.pdbx_seq_one_letter_code
_entity_poly.pdbx_strand_id
1 'polypeptide(L)'
;MLAQLTRGEVPFIRETTRIYLRDVLDHLVRAVETIELYRDLVMGCRDIYMSSINNHLNQIMKTLTIISVIALPMTVVTSFFGMNFVETAPRMYGVMGLTILFSVMLAVPAGLLAMFWKKKWL
;
A
#
# COMPACT_ATOMS: atom_id res chain seq x y z
N MET A 1 41.91 -13.89 9.33
CA MET A 1 42.77 -14.74 10.13
C MET A 1 42.92 -16.16 9.53
N LEU A 2 41.87 -16.98 9.36
CA LEU A 2 41.95 -18.32 8.76
C LEU A 2 42.55 -18.29 7.34
N ALA A 3 42.18 -17.34 6.50
CA ALA A 3 42.71 -17.18 5.15
C ALA A 3 44.21 -16.85 5.10
N GLN A 4 44.77 -16.23 6.13
CA GLN A 4 46.21 -15.97 6.25
C GLN A 4 46.97 -17.22 6.67
N LEU A 5 46.39 -18.06 7.51
CA LEU A 5 46.96 -19.37 7.91
C LEU A 5 47.02 -20.35 6.75
N THR A 6 46.09 -20.28 5.81
CA THR A 6 46.09 -21.17 4.63
C THR A 6 47.03 -20.70 3.53
N ARG A 7 47.38 -19.39 3.45
CA ARG A 7 48.30 -18.83 2.44
C ARG A 7 49.79 -19.12 2.67
N GLY A 8 50.15 -19.79 3.76
CA GLY A 8 51.55 -20.16 3.97
C GLY A 8 52.43 -19.07 4.58
N GLU A 9 51.85 -17.97 5.04
CA GLU A 9 52.55 -16.84 5.66
C GLU A 9 53.09 -17.20 7.07
N VAL A 10 52.65 -18.34 7.64
CA VAL A 10 53.06 -18.77 8.97
C VAL A 10 53.97 -20.02 8.85
N PRO A 11 55.27 -19.92 9.16
CA PRO A 11 56.22 -20.98 8.90
C PRO A 11 56.10 -22.21 9.82
N PHE A 12 55.24 -22.16 10.85
CA PHE A 12 55.14 -23.24 11.86
C PHE A 12 54.02 -24.25 11.58
N ILE A 13 53.25 -24.13 10.48
CA ILE A 13 52.14 -25.02 10.16
C ILE A 13 52.60 -26.07 9.18
N ARG A 14 52.45 -27.38 9.58
CA ARG A 14 52.74 -28.53 8.71
C ARG A 14 51.81 -28.52 7.48
N GLU A 15 52.32 -28.98 6.34
CA GLU A 15 51.58 -29.02 5.09
C GLU A 15 50.29 -29.84 5.17
N THR A 16 50.35 -30.96 5.93
CA THR A 16 49.15 -31.77 6.24
C THR A 16 48.07 -31.00 6.97
N THR A 17 48.40 -30.10 7.86
CA THR A 17 47.47 -29.27 8.63
C THR A 17 46.83 -28.18 7.74
N ARG A 18 47.56 -27.69 6.72
CA ARG A 18 47.01 -26.70 5.77
C ARG A 18 45.85 -27.22 4.95
N ILE A 19 45.88 -28.53 4.59
CA ILE A 19 44.80 -29.19 3.87
C ILE A 19 43.50 -29.13 4.69
N TYR A 20 43.58 -29.47 5.96
CA TYR A 20 42.40 -29.38 6.86
C TYR A 20 41.92 -27.97 7.09
N LEU A 21 42.85 -27.00 7.22
CA LEU A 21 42.52 -25.61 7.36
C LEU A 21 41.82 -25.05 6.11
N ARG A 22 42.21 -25.49 4.92
CA ARG A 22 41.60 -25.14 3.68
C ARG A 22 40.17 -25.68 3.57
N ASP A 23 40.00 -26.96 3.96
CA ASP A 23 38.68 -27.59 3.99
C ASP A 23 37.71 -26.84 4.95
N VAL A 24 38.19 -26.49 6.15
CA VAL A 24 37.43 -25.67 7.10
C VAL A 24 37.10 -24.31 6.53
N LEU A 25 38.04 -23.68 5.82
CA LEU A 25 37.79 -22.38 5.17
C LEU A 25 36.70 -22.47 4.09
N ASP A 26 36.76 -23.53 3.26
CA ASP A 26 35.76 -23.75 2.22
C ASP A 26 34.37 -24.03 2.81
N HIS A 27 34.27 -24.74 3.91
CA HIS A 27 33.03 -24.93 4.64
C HIS A 27 32.51 -23.63 5.24
N LEU A 28 33.37 -22.79 5.80
CA LEU A 28 32.99 -21.48 6.33
C LEU A 28 32.50 -20.52 5.22
N VAL A 29 33.16 -20.49 4.07
CA VAL A 29 32.73 -19.68 2.93
C VAL A 29 31.33 -20.09 2.48
N ARG A 30 31.09 -21.40 2.30
CA ARG A 30 29.77 -21.93 1.94
C ARG A 30 28.70 -21.60 2.99
N ALA A 31 29.06 -21.66 4.28
CA ALA A 31 28.14 -21.29 5.34
C ALA A 31 27.77 -19.81 5.27
N VAL A 32 28.74 -18.92 5.03
CA VAL A 32 28.48 -17.47 4.87
C VAL A 32 27.62 -17.21 3.65
N GLU A 33 27.95 -17.81 2.50
CA GLU A 33 27.15 -17.69 1.27
C GLU A 33 25.69 -18.15 1.49
N THR A 34 25.52 -19.24 2.23
CA THR A 34 24.17 -19.74 2.59
C THR A 34 23.41 -18.77 3.47
N ILE A 35 24.09 -18.15 4.45
CA ILE A 35 23.48 -17.14 5.32
C ILE A 35 23.09 -15.90 4.51
N GLU A 36 23.93 -15.44 3.61
CA GLU A 36 23.63 -14.32 2.72
C GLU A 36 22.42 -14.63 1.83
N LEU A 37 22.37 -15.83 1.26
CA LEU A 37 21.20 -16.27 0.47
C LEU A 37 19.91 -16.27 1.30
N TYR A 38 19.93 -16.79 2.52
CA TYR A 38 18.75 -16.76 3.39
C TYR A 38 18.35 -15.34 3.78
N ARG A 39 19.32 -14.47 4.03
CA ARG A 39 19.06 -13.06 4.30
C ARG A 39 18.35 -12.39 3.13
N ASP A 40 18.80 -12.64 1.90
CA ASP A 40 18.19 -12.07 0.70
C ASP A 40 16.78 -12.61 0.46
N LEU A 41 16.56 -13.92 0.73
CA LEU A 41 15.24 -14.53 0.68
C LEU A 41 14.27 -13.89 1.70
N VAL A 42 14.72 -13.68 2.93
CA VAL A 42 13.91 -13.02 3.97
C VAL A 42 13.58 -11.59 3.59
N MET A 43 14.53 -10.84 3.04
CA MET A 43 14.30 -9.48 2.55
C MET A 43 13.28 -9.48 1.40
N GLY A 44 13.42 -10.39 0.44
CA GLY A 44 12.46 -10.54 -0.67
C GLY A 44 11.05 -10.89 -0.18
N CYS A 45 10.91 -11.80 0.77
CA CYS A 45 9.62 -12.12 1.38
C CYS A 45 9.01 -10.92 2.09
N ARG A 46 9.81 -10.13 2.83
CA ARG A 46 9.37 -8.90 3.48
C ARG A 46 8.86 -7.88 2.46
N ASP A 47 9.57 -7.71 1.36
CA ASP A 47 9.20 -6.73 0.33
C ASP A 47 7.88 -7.12 -0.37
N ILE A 48 7.69 -8.40 -0.66
CA ILE A 48 6.42 -8.93 -1.18
C ILE A 48 5.29 -8.70 -0.17
N TYR A 49 5.52 -8.98 1.10
CA TYR A 49 4.54 -8.78 2.16
C TYR A 49 4.14 -7.30 2.30
N MET A 50 5.13 -6.39 2.32
CA MET A 50 4.88 -4.95 2.38
C MET A 50 4.15 -4.44 1.14
N SER A 51 4.48 -4.95 -0.05
CA SER A 51 3.78 -4.64 -1.28
C SER A 51 2.31 -5.10 -1.22
N SER A 52 2.05 -6.30 -0.71
CA SER A 52 0.71 -6.83 -0.53
C SER A 52 -0.13 -5.98 0.44
N ILE A 53 0.45 -5.59 1.58
CA ILE A 53 -0.19 -4.68 2.54
C ILE A 53 -0.51 -3.34 1.90
N ASN A 54 0.45 -2.74 1.19
CA ASN A 54 0.26 -1.46 0.52
C ASN A 54 -0.86 -1.52 -0.52
N ASN A 55 -0.93 -2.60 -1.29
CA ASN A 55 -2.03 -2.81 -2.22
C ASN A 55 -3.38 -2.93 -1.52
N HIS A 56 -3.44 -3.65 -0.41
CA HIS A 56 -4.66 -3.78 0.38
C HIS A 56 -5.09 -2.44 1.00
N LEU A 57 -4.15 -1.70 1.58
CA LEU A 57 -4.40 -0.34 2.10
C LEU A 57 -4.89 0.60 1.01
N ASN A 58 -4.29 0.55 -0.18
CA ASN A 58 -4.72 1.35 -1.32
C ASN A 58 -6.16 1.02 -1.74
N GLN A 59 -6.57 -0.25 -1.69
CA GLN A 59 -7.95 -0.66 -1.96
C GLN A 59 -8.92 -0.11 -0.91
N ILE A 60 -8.57 -0.19 0.38
CA ILE A 60 -9.39 0.37 1.47
C ILE A 60 -9.52 1.89 1.32
N MET A 61 -8.40 2.58 1.12
CA MET A 61 -8.38 4.04 0.92
C MET A 61 -9.21 4.47 -0.29
N LYS A 62 -9.12 3.73 -1.38
CA LYS A 62 -9.91 3.94 -2.59
C LYS A 62 -11.40 3.82 -2.31
N THR A 63 -11.81 2.75 -1.64
CA THR A 63 -13.22 2.53 -1.27
C THR A 63 -13.74 3.63 -0.33
N LEU A 64 -12.94 3.98 0.69
CA LEU A 64 -13.29 5.04 1.62
C LEU A 64 -13.41 6.40 0.93
N THR A 65 -12.49 6.69 0.00
CA THR A 65 -12.55 7.93 -0.79
C THR A 65 -13.80 7.99 -1.65
N ILE A 66 -14.17 6.91 -2.32
CA ILE A 66 -15.39 6.85 -3.15
C ILE A 66 -16.63 7.12 -2.29
N ILE A 67 -16.75 6.45 -1.14
CA ILE A 67 -17.88 6.64 -0.21
C ILE A 67 -17.92 8.09 0.28
N SER A 68 -16.80 8.65 0.71
CA SER A 68 -16.72 10.01 1.23
C SER A 68 -17.07 11.07 0.17
N VAL A 69 -16.57 10.92 -1.04
CA VAL A 69 -16.83 11.84 -2.17
C VAL A 69 -18.29 11.80 -2.61
N ILE A 70 -18.98 10.67 -2.45
CA ILE A 70 -20.41 10.56 -2.75
C ILE A 70 -21.25 11.11 -1.59
N ALA A 71 -20.90 10.77 -0.34
CA ALA A 71 -21.68 11.13 0.84
C ALA A 71 -21.61 12.63 1.16
N LEU A 72 -20.44 13.26 0.95
CA LEU A 72 -20.20 14.64 1.34
C LEU A 72 -21.12 15.64 0.61
N PRO A 73 -21.27 15.61 -0.73
CA PRO A 73 -22.20 16.50 -1.42
C PRO A 73 -23.65 16.26 -1.00
N MET A 74 -24.04 15.00 -0.80
CA MET A 74 -25.38 14.66 -0.34
C MET A 74 -25.67 15.28 1.05
N THR A 75 -24.71 15.16 1.97
CA THR A 75 -24.83 15.69 3.32
C THR A 75 -24.93 17.23 3.31
N VAL A 76 -24.11 17.89 2.49
CA VAL A 76 -24.13 19.36 2.36
C VAL A 76 -25.50 19.83 1.84
N VAL A 77 -26.03 19.19 0.79
CA VAL A 77 -27.33 19.53 0.22
C VAL A 77 -28.44 19.31 1.23
N THR A 78 -28.50 18.14 1.88
CA THR A 78 -29.52 17.85 2.89
C THR A 78 -29.43 18.76 4.11
N SER A 79 -28.24 19.13 4.55
CA SER A 79 -28.04 20.07 5.67
C SER A 79 -28.51 21.47 5.32
N PHE A 80 -28.20 21.94 4.12
CA PHE A 80 -28.62 23.26 3.66
C PHE A 80 -30.15 23.37 3.62
N PHE A 81 -30.85 22.35 3.15
CA PHE A 81 -32.31 22.33 3.12
C PHE A 81 -32.95 21.91 4.45
N GLY A 82 -32.21 21.28 5.35
CA GLY A 82 -32.64 20.95 6.71
C GLY A 82 -32.63 22.16 7.66
N MET A 83 -31.90 23.21 7.32
CA MET A 83 -32.02 24.49 8.01
C MET A 83 -33.37 25.11 7.64
N ASN A 84 -34.20 25.46 8.66
CA ASN A 84 -35.57 25.95 8.56
C ASN A 84 -35.77 27.16 7.61
N PHE A 85 -35.28 27.10 6.37
CA PHE A 85 -35.59 28.02 5.30
C PHE A 85 -37.04 27.94 4.83
N VAL A 86 -37.75 26.89 5.25
CA VAL A 86 -39.13 26.59 4.85
C VAL A 86 -40.12 27.64 5.36
N GLU A 87 -39.81 28.37 6.42
CA GLU A 87 -40.68 29.42 6.94
C GLU A 87 -40.59 30.76 6.19
N THR A 88 -39.45 31.02 5.54
CA THR A 88 -39.21 32.30 4.88
C THR A 88 -39.40 32.29 3.35
N ALA A 89 -39.51 31.13 2.72
CA ALA A 89 -39.62 30.98 1.26
C ALA A 89 -40.71 30.03 0.77
N PRO A 90 -41.96 30.03 1.34
CA PRO A 90 -43.00 29.07 0.90
C PRO A 90 -43.52 29.34 -0.50
N ARG A 91 -43.23 30.47 -1.09
CA ARG A 91 -43.71 30.86 -2.42
C ARG A 91 -42.72 30.72 -3.58
N MET A 92 -41.44 30.63 -3.30
CA MET A 92 -40.41 30.65 -4.34
C MET A 92 -39.91 29.25 -4.74
N TYR A 93 -40.17 28.23 -3.91
CA TYR A 93 -39.68 26.86 -4.14
C TYR A 93 -40.79 25.83 -4.18
N GLY A 94 -41.93 26.09 -4.77
CA GLY A 94 -42.98 25.09 -4.96
C GLY A 94 -42.46 23.74 -5.49
N VAL A 95 -43.33 22.91 -5.99
CA VAL A 95 -42.96 21.58 -6.57
C VAL A 95 -41.75 21.66 -7.51
N MET A 96 -41.53 22.76 -8.20
CA MET A 96 -40.43 22.98 -9.12
C MET A 96 -39.06 23.09 -8.40
N GLY A 97 -39.01 23.71 -7.23
CA GLY A 97 -37.78 23.78 -6.43
C GLY A 97 -37.38 22.41 -5.86
N LEU A 98 -38.37 21.65 -5.41
CA LEU A 98 -38.12 20.27 -4.94
C LEU A 98 -37.61 19.36 -6.05
N THR A 99 -38.18 19.46 -7.26
CA THR A 99 -37.70 18.63 -8.41
C THR A 99 -36.28 18.99 -8.82
N ILE A 100 -35.91 20.27 -8.82
CA ILE A 100 -34.54 20.71 -9.09
C ILE A 100 -33.57 20.16 -8.03
N LEU A 101 -33.95 20.25 -6.75
CA LEU A 101 -33.16 19.75 -5.65
C LEU A 101 -32.87 18.26 -5.78
N PHE A 102 -33.92 17.44 -5.98
CA PHE A 102 -33.76 15.99 -6.16
C PHE A 102 -32.95 15.66 -7.39
N SER A 103 -33.10 16.40 -8.47
CA SER A 103 -32.32 16.21 -9.69
C SER A 103 -30.83 16.48 -9.46
N VAL A 104 -30.48 17.56 -8.76
CA VAL A 104 -29.07 17.87 -8.42
C VAL A 104 -28.51 16.83 -7.45
N MET A 105 -29.30 16.43 -6.45
CA MET A 105 -28.90 15.44 -5.45
C MET A 105 -28.61 14.06 -6.07
N LEU A 106 -29.29 13.72 -7.18
CA LEU A 106 -29.06 12.46 -7.90
C LEU A 106 -27.96 12.62 -8.97
N ALA A 107 -27.91 13.75 -9.65
CA ALA A 107 -26.97 13.98 -10.76
C ALA A 107 -25.51 14.08 -10.30
N VAL A 108 -25.25 14.69 -9.14
CA VAL A 108 -23.88 14.86 -8.63
C VAL A 108 -23.21 13.52 -8.28
N PRO A 109 -23.82 12.64 -7.46
CA PRO A 109 -23.24 11.32 -7.18
C PRO A 109 -23.15 10.45 -8.43
N ALA A 110 -24.17 10.49 -9.30
CA ALA A 110 -24.17 9.74 -10.56
C ALA A 110 -23.02 10.18 -11.49
N GLY A 111 -22.79 11.48 -11.60
CA GLY A 111 -21.69 12.04 -12.38
C GLY A 111 -20.31 11.66 -11.82
N LEU A 112 -20.17 11.68 -10.48
CA LEU A 112 -18.94 11.27 -9.81
C LEU A 112 -18.69 9.76 -9.98
N LEU A 113 -19.70 8.92 -9.85
CA LEU A 113 -19.60 7.49 -10.10
C LEU A 113 -19.22 7.19 -11.56
N ALA A 114 -19.83 7.86 -12.52
CA ALA A 114 -19.48 7.73 -13.93
C ALA A 114 -18.03 8.15 -14.21
N MET A 115 -17.57 9.21 -13.55
CA MET A 115 -16.17 9.67 -13.65
C MET A 115 -15.19 8.64 -13.08
N PHE A 116 -15.49 8.06 -11.91
CA PHE A 116 -14.67 7.01 -11.31
C PHE A 116 -14.62 5.75 -12.16
N TRP A 117 -15.76 5.37 -12.75
CA TRP A 117 -15.84 4.23 -13.66
C TRP A 117 -15.01 4.46 -14.92
N LYS A 118 -15.09 5.65 -15.53
CA LYS A 118 -14.27 6.02 -16.70
C LYS A 118 -12.76 6.02 -16.39
N LYS A 119 -12.37 6.38 -15.19
CA LYS A 119 -10.96 6.37 -14.73
C LYS A 119 -10.47 4.99 -14.28
N LYS A 120 -11.26 3.92 -14.42
CA LYS A 120 -10.94 2.57 -13.94
C LYS A 120 -10.58 2.54 -12.45
N TRP A 121 -11.26 3.37 -11.67
CA TRP A 121 -11.09 3.40 -10.21
C TRP A 121 -12.04 2.42 -9.50
N LEU A 122 -13.01 1.94 -10.18
CA LEU A 122 -13.93 0.85 -9.77
C LEU A 122 -13.56 -0.44 -10.46
#